data_4521299ca98ecb101f9a63658a199c18
#
_entry.id   4521299ca98ecb101f9a63658a199c18
#
_cell.length_a   1.000
_cell.length_b   1.000
_cell.length_c   1.000
_cell.angle_alpha   90.00
_cell.angle_beta   90.00
_cell.angle_gamma   90.00
#
_symmetry.space_group_name_H-M   'P 1'
#
loop_
_entity.id
_entity.type
_entity.pdbx_description
1 polymer ?
#
loop_
_entity_poly.entity_id
_entity_poly.type
_entity_poly.pdbx_seq_one_letter_code
_entity_poly.pdbx_strand_id
1 'polypeptide(L)'
;MDTAAREALSVIWKWMKLDMPVEKADCIVGFGCINDDIAIRSAELYREGYAPRILFSGGLGRNTKSRWSCSEAERYRDIALELGVPEDVILIENRSTNTGENILFSREILSAEGLADKRLLCVHKPFMERRVWAAMKNYWPEADFTMTSPRLSMEEYIEHTMAQGMTEKAVIDVIVGDVQRMEIYAEKGFQIPQPLPELVRAAFEKMVELGYTGELIG
;
A
#
# COMPACT_ATOMS: atom_id res chain seq x y z
N MET A 1 -13.26 -18.57 -6.21
CA MET A 1 -14.07 -17.40 -6.68
C MET A 1 -14.85 -17.80 -7.94
N ASP A 2 -16.15 -17.47 -8.03
CA ASP A 2 -16.95 -17.71 -9.25
C ASP A 2 -16.72 -16.61 -10.32
N THR A 3 -17.30 -16.77 -11.52
CA THR A 3 -17.12 -15.85 -12.64
C THR A 3 -17.64 -14.45 -12.35
N ALA A 4 -18.81 -14.32 -11.71
CA ALA A 4 -19.41 -13.02 -11.41
C ALA A 4 -18.57 -12.24 -10.40
N ALA A 5 -18.08 -12.90 -9.35
CA ALA A 5 -17.17 -12.30 -8.39
C ALA A 5 -15.85 -11.87 -9.04
N ARG A 6 -15.30 -12.69 -9.95
CA ARG A 6 -14.05 -12.37 -10.66
C ARG A 6 -14.21 -11.12 -11.55
N GLU A 7 -15.29 -11.03 -12.28
CA GLU A 7 -15.57 -9.86 -13.13
C GLU A 7 -15.72 -8.57 -12.29
N ALA A 8 -16.53 -8.62 -11.23
CA ALA A 8 -16.71 -7.49 -10.32
C ALA A 8 -15.39 -7.08 -9.64
N LEU A 9 -14.63 -8.05 -9.12
CA LEU A 9 -13.34 -7.78 -8.47
C LEU A 9 -12.32 -7.19 -9.47
N SER A 10 -12.34 -7.63 -10.74
CA SER A 10 -11.47 -7.07 -11.78
C SER A 10 -11.76 -5.57 -12.05
N VAL A 11 -13.03 -5.15 -12.01
CA VAL A 11 -13.41 -3.73 -12.12
C VAL A 11 -12.85 -2.94 -10.94
N ILE A 12 -13.03 -3.45 -9.72
CA ILE A 12 -12.50 -2.85 -8.49
C ILE A 12 -10.97 -2.73 -8.57
N TRP A 13 -10.29 -3.83 -8.89
CA TRP A 13 -8.84 -3.89 -8.97
C TRP A 13 -8.26 -2.84 -9.94
N LYS A 14 -8.82 -2.75 -11.15
CA LYS A 14 -8.40 -1.79 -12.17
C LYS A 14 -8.59 -0.35 -11.72
N TRP A 15 -9.64 -0.06 -10.95
CA TRP A 15 -9.86 1.28 -10.45
C TRP A 15 -8.96 1.62 -9.25
N MET A 16 -8.73 0.68 -8.35
CA MET A 16 -7.89 0.87 -7.16
C MET A 16 -6.41 0.99 -7.53
N LYS A 17 -5.95 0.29 -8.55
CA LYS A 17 -4.60 0.37 -9.07
C LYS A 17 -4.46 1.58 -10.00
N LEU A 18 -3.51 2.45 -9.72
CA LEU A 18 -3.30 3.69 -10.50
C LEU A 18 -2.45 3.47 -11.74
N ASP A 19 -1.59 2.43 -11.72
CA ASP A 19 -0.63 2.14 -12.78
C ASP A 19 0.18 3.38 -13.23
N MET A 20 0.60 4.21 -12.26
CA MET A 20 1.40 5.39 -12.55
C MET A 20 2.75 4.99 -13.14
N PRO A 21 3.30 5.79 -14.09
CA PRO A 21 4.63 5.54 -14.62
C PRO A 21 5.68 5.50 -13.50
N VAL A 22 6.51 4.46 -13.50
CA VAL A 22 7.65 4.37 -12.58
C VAL A 22 8.78 5.20 -13.14
N GLU A 23 9.12 6.28 -12.46
CA GLU A 23 10.17 7.22 -12.86
C GLU A 23 11.23 7.31 -11.77
N LYS A 24 12.42 7.80 -12.14
CA LYS A 24 13.50 8.02 -11.17
C LYS A 24 13.08 9.03 -10.11
N ALA A 25 13.47 8.74 -8.87
CA ALA A 25 13.16 9.53 -7.69
C ALA A 25 14.41 9.69 -6.81
N ASP A 26 14.29 10.49 -5.77
CA ASP A 26 15.36 10.70 -4.79
C ASP A 26 15.27 9.71 -3.64
N CYS A 27 14.05 9.21 -3.35
CA CYS A 27 13.83 8.21 -2.33
C CYS A 27 12.66 7.29 -2.70
N ILE A 28 12.82 5.97 -2.47
CA ILE A 28 11.74 5.00 -2.44
C ILE A 28 11.12 5.02 -1.05
N VAL A 29 9.79 5.07 -0.93
CA VAL A 29 9.07 5.00 0.35
C VAL A 29 8.19 3.76 0.36
N GLY A 30 8.61 2.72 1.08
CA GLY A 30 7.84 1.50 1.29
C GLY A 30 6.94 1.64 2.51
N PHE A 31 5.62 1.75 2.31
CA PHE A 31 4.66 1.85 3.40
C PHE A 31 4.31 0.49 3.98
N GLY A 32 4.41 0.38 5.30
CA GLY A 32 4.23 -0.84 6.07
C GLY A 32 2.83 -1.44 5.96
N CYS A 33 2.83 -2.75 5.93
CA CYS A 33 1.67 -3.61 6.06
C CYS A 33 2.14 -5.06 6.28
N ILE A 34 1.19 -6.00 6.42
CA ILE A 34 1.51 -7.42 6.63
C ILE A 34 2.20 -8.11 5.43
N ASN A 35 2.29 -7.46 4.27
CA ASN A 35 2.79 -8.06 3.02
C ASN A 35 4.27 -7.70 2.78
N ASP A 36 5.14 -8.70 2.76
CA ASP A 36 6.58 -8.57 2.53
C ASP A 36 6.94 -8.13 1.09
N ASP A 37 6.03 -8.28 0.12
CA ASP A 37 6.28 -7.90 -1.28
C ASP A 37 6.58 -6.41 -1.45
N ILE A 38 6.19 -5.58 -0.47
CA ILE A 38 6.53 -4.15 -0.46
C ILE A 38 8.04 -3.96 -0.32
N ALA A 39 8.67 -4.70 0.60
CA ALA A 39 10.11 -4.68 0.80
C ALA A 39 10.85 -5.22 -0.43
N ILE A 40 10.37 -6.34 -0.97
CA ILE A 40 10.94 -6.96 -2.18
C ILE A 40 10.89 -5.98 -3.35
N ARG A 41 9.72 -5.37 -3.60
CA ARG A 41 9.56 -4.39 -4.67
C ARG A 41 10.42 -3.15 -4.48
N SER A 42 10.55 -2.65 -3.25
CA SER A 42 11.43 -1.53 -2.94
C SER A 42 12.91 -1.84 -3.20
N ALA A 43 13.35 -3.04 -2.82
CA ALA A 43 14.70 -3.52 -3.08
C ALA A 43 14.98 -3.69 -4.59
N GLU A 44 14.02 -4.23 -5.37
CA GLU A 44 14.11 -4.30 -6.83
C GLU A 44 14.30 -2.91 -7.44
N LEU A 45 13.45 -1.95 -7.07
CA LEU A 45 13.50 -0.58 -7.58
C LEU A 45 14.85 0.09 -7.26
N TYR A 46 15.37 -0.12 -6.05
CA TYR A 46 16.70 0.37 -5.68
C TYR A 46 17.80 -0.25 -6.57
N ARG A 47 17.80 -1.57 -6.74
CA ARG A 47 18.78 -2.28 -7.58
C ARG A 47 18.67 -1.92 -9.06
N GLU A 48 17.46 -1.61 -9.54
CA GLU A 48 17.22 -1.07 -10.89
C GLU A 48 17.65 0.41 -11.02
N GLY A 49 18.09 1.04 -9.92
CA GLY A 49 18.60 2.41 -9.89
C GLY A 49 17.53 3.48 -9.99
N TYR A 50 16.31 3.21 -9.54
CA TYR A 50 15.22 4.20 -9.54
C TYR A 50 15.39 5.27 -8.47
N ALA A 51 16.02 4.96 -7.34
CA ALA A 51 16.39 5.95 -6.32
C ALA A 51 17.63 5.51 -5.53
N PRO A 52 18.42 6.46 -4.98
CA PRO A 52 19.61 6.15 -4.19
C PRO A 52 19.32 5.80 -2.73
N ARG A 53 18.10 6.02 -2.24
CA ARG A 53 17.70 5.82 -0.83
C ARG A 53 16.37 5.09 -0.76
N ILE A 54 16.16 4.38 0.35
CA ILE A 54 14.87 3.76 0.70
C ILE A 54 14.48 4.23 2.11
N LEU A 55 13.22 4.61 2.30
CA LEU A 55 12.60 4.73 3.61
C LEU A 55 11.54 3.63 3.75
N PHE A 56 11.65 2.81 4.78
CA PHE A 56 10.58 1.92 5.20
C PHE A 56 9.85 2.55 6.39
N SER A 57 8.52 2.65 6.28
CA SER A 57 7.66 3.22 7.30
C SER A 57 6.59 2.22 7.72
N GLY A 58 6.50 1.94 9.02
CA GLY A 58 5.52 1.05 9.62
C GLY A 58 5.98 0.52 10.97
N GLY A 59 5.23 0.84 12.02
CA GLY A 59 5.40 0.24 13.33
C GLY A 59 4.67 -1.11 13.44
N LEU A 60 4.00 -1.35 14.54
CA LEU A 60 3.14 -2.52 14.74
C LEU A 60 1.67 -2.11 14.59
N GLY A 61 1.13 -2.29 13.41
CA GLY A 61 -0.26 -2.00 13.09
C GLY A 61 -1.24 -3.06 13.60
N ARG A 62 -2.55 -2.85 13.33
CA ARG A 62 -3.64 -3.74 13.77
C ARG A 62 -3.40 -5.21 13.41
N ASN A 63 -2.86 -5.48 12.22
CA ASN A 63 -2.72 -6.83 11.68
C ASN A 63 -1.36 -7.48 11.98
N THR A 64 -0.38 -6.73 12.45
CA THR A 64 1.00 -7.19 12.63
C THR A 64 1.40 -7.34 14.09
N LYS A 65 0.83 -6.55 15.01
CA LYS A 65 1.21 -6.55 16.42
C LYS A 65 0.99 -7.89 17.16
N SER A 66 0.11 -8.75 16.65
CA SER A 66 -0.12 -10.10 17.20
C SER A 66 0.72 -11.18 16.51
N ARG A 67 1.42 -10.86 15.44
CA ARG A 67 2.14 -11.81 14.59
C ARG A 67 3.65 -11.61 14.60
N TRP A 68 4.12 -10.37 14.77
CA TRP A 68 5.55 -10.01 14.68
C TRP A 68 6.07 -9.44 15.98
N SER A 69 7.34 -9.71 16.25
CA SER A 69 8.08 -9.16 17.40
C SER A 69 8.87 -7.89 17.05
N CYS A 70 8.96 -7.56 15.76
CA CYS A 70 9.60 -6.35 15.24
C CYS A 70 8.59 -5.53 14.45
N SER A 71 8.87 -4.25 14.21
CA SER A 71 8.04 -3.37 13.39
C SER A 71 8.01 -3.82 11.92
N GLU A 72 6.99 -3.34 11.18
CA GLU A 72 6.89 -3.58 9.74
C GLU A 72 8.12 -3.03 9.00
N ALA A 73 8.56 -1.83 9.37
CA ALA A 73 9.74 -1.20 8.78
C ALA A 73 11.04 -1.96 9.05
N GLU A 74 11.25 -2.46 10.28
CA GLU A 74 12.42 -3.28 10.61
C GLU A 74 12.42 -4.59 9.83
N ARG A 75 11.27 -5.26 9.72
CA ARG A 75 11.12 -6.45 8.89
C ARG A 75 11.44 -6.18 7.42
N TYR A 76 10.96 -5.05 6.88
CA TYR A 76 11.24 -4.66 5.50
C TYR A 76 12.72 -4.35 5.27
N ARG A 77 13.38 -3.69 6.23
CA ARG A 77 14.83 -3.50 6.20
C ARG A 77 15.56 -4.84 6.10
N ASP A 78 15.22 -5.79 6.97
CA ASP A 78 15.91 -7.08 7.02
C ASP A 78 15.77 -7.83 5.69
N ILE A 79 14.57 -7.83 5.08
CA ILE A 79 14.35 -8.39 3.73
C ILE A 79 15.19 -7.65 2.67
N ALA A 80 15.25 -6.32 2.72
CA ALA A 80 16.03 -5.54 1.76
C ALA A 80 17.54 -5.82 1.88
N LEU A 81 18.05 -5.98 3.10
CA LEU A 81 19.45 -6.38 3.37
C LEU A 81 19.74 -7.76 2.76
N GLU A 82 18.85 -8.74 2.97
CA GLU A 82 18.98 -10.08 2.37
C GLU A 82 19.00 -10.04 0.84
N LEU A 83 18.32 -9.06 0.24
CA LEU A 83 18.29 -8.82 -1.22
C LEU A 83 19.47 -7.95 -1.72
N GLY A 84 20.42 -7.62 -0.84
CA GLY A 84 21.65 -6.93 -1.18
C GLY A 84 21.56 -5.39 -1.24
N VAL A 85 20.53 -4.80 -0.63
CA VAL A 85 20.47 -3.35 -0.42
C VAL A 85 21.42 -2.97 0.74
N PRO A 86 22.33 -2.00 0.57
CA PRO A 86 23.22 -1.57 1.67
C PRO A 86 22.43 -0.94 2.83
N GLU A 87 22.87 -1.17 4.06
CA GLU A 87 22.19 -0.65 5.25
C GLU A 87 22.21 0.87 5.34
N ASP A 88 23.28 1.52 4.92
CA ASP A 88 23.50 2.97 4.96
C ASP A 88 22.59 3.77 4.03
N VAL A 89 21.91 3.11 3.09
CA VAL A 89 20.91 3.75 2.22
C VAL A 89 19.47 3.59 2.73
N ILE A 90 19.25 2.80 3.81
CA ILE A 90 17.92 2.51 4.35
C ILE A 90 17.61 3.40 5.55
N LEU A 91 16.52 4.12 5.46
CA LEU A 91 15.90 4.88 6.55
C LEU A 91 14.74 4.08 7.15
N ILE A 92 14.50 4.23 8.45
CA ILE A 92 13.46 3.51 9.17
C ILE A 92 12.55 4.47 9.93
N GLU A 93 11.25 4.32 9.73
CA GLU A 93 10.19 4.87 10.56
C GLU A 93 9.41 3.69 11.18
N ASN A 94 9.47 3.48 12.48
CA ASN A 94 8.91 2.29 13.14
C ASN A 94 7.88 2.59 14.25
N ARG A 95 7.31 3.80 14.26
CA ARG A 95 6.33 4.25 15.28
C ARG A 95 4.90 4.22 14.79
N SER A 96 4.68 4.37 13.50
CA SER A 96 3.34 4.50 12.89
C SER A 96 2.50 3.23 13.08
N THR A 97 1.19 3.40 13.19
CA THR A 97 0.21 2.32 13.38
C THR A 97 -0.89 2.29 12.31
N ASN A 98 -0.88 3.27 11.42
CA ASN A 98 -1.87 3.42 10.34
C ASN A 98 -1.28 4.24 9.17
N THR A 99 -1.97 4.22 8.03
CA THR A 99 -1.51 4.88 6.79
C THR A 99 -1.25 6.39 6.96
N GLY A 100 -2.08 7.10 7.72
CA GLY A 100 -1.89 8.54 7.96
C GLY A 100 -0.60 8.82 8.74
N GLU A 101 -0.36 8.04 9.79
CA GLU A 101 0.89 8.13 10.57
C GLU A 101 2.10 7.72 9.75
N ASN A 102 1.99 6.66 8.90
CA ASN A 102 3.06 6.29 7.99
C ASN A 102 3.49 7.50 7.13
N ILE A 103 2.54 8.25 6.59
CA ILE A 103 2.83 9.42 5.75
C ILE A 103 3.45 10.55 6.58
N LEU A 104 2.82 10.91 7.70
CA LEU A 104 3.28 12.03 8.54
C LEU A 104 4.67 11.80 9.12
N PHE A 105 4.93 10.60 9.65
CA PHE A 105 6.23 10.29 10.25
C PHE A 105 7.31 10.05 9.18
N SER A 106 6.94 9.54 7.99
CA SER A 106 7.86 9.52 6.83
C SER A 106 8.29 10.92 6.44
N ARG A 107 7.35 11.89 6.39
CA ARG A 107 7.64 13.29 6.12
C ARG A 107 8.63 13.87 7.15
N GLU A 108 8.46 13.57 8.45
CA GLU A 108 9.38 14.01 9.49
C GLU A 108 10.81 13.52 9.24
N ILE A 109 10.98 12.22 8.96
CA ILE A 109 12.29 11.63 8.69
C ILE A 109 12.90 12.19 7.40
N LEU A 110 12.13 12.25 6.32
CA LEU A 110 12.62 12.78 5.05
C LEU A 110 12.96 14.29 5.15
N SER A 111 12.26 15.04 6.00
CA SER A 111 12.61 16.44 6.28
C SER A 111 13.95 16.55 7.01
N ALA A 112 14.21 15.71 7.99
CA ALA A 112 15.49 15.69 8.70
C ALA A 112 16.67 15.29 7.80
N GLU A 113 16.42 14.45 6.79
CA GLU A 113 17.40 13.99 5.79
C GLU A 113 17.54 14.96 4.60
N GLY A 114 16.79 16.06 4.54
CA GLY A 114 16.80 17.01 3.42
C GLY A 114 16.16 16.44 2.13
N LEU A 115 15.22 15.51 2.28
CA LEU A 115 14.53 14.82 1.18
C LEU A 115 13.05 15.16 1.06
N ALA A 116 12.49 16.03 1.92
CA ALA A 116 11.05 16.32 1.94
C ALA A 116 10.54 17.08 0.70
N ASP A 117 11.41 17.84 0.03
CA ASP A 117 11.13 18.58 -1.21
C ASP A 117 11.56 17.81 -2.47
N LYS A 118 11.97 16.58 -2.32
CA LYS A 118 12.47 15.72 -3.38
C LYS A 118 11.37 14.80 -3.92
N ARG A 119 11.63 14.21 -5.08
CA ARG A 119 10.71 13.28 -5.70
C ARG A 119 10.73 11.93 -5.00
N LEU A 120 9.53 11.41 -4.70
CA LEU A 120 9.35 10.15 -4.00
C LEU A 120 8.72 9.08 -4.91
N LEU A 121 9.19 7.84 -4.77
CA LEU A 121 8.56 6.67 -5.38
C LEU A 121 7.94 5.82 -4.27
N CYS A 122 6.63 5.97 -4.07
CA CYS A 122 5.89 5.34 -3.00
C CYS A 122 5.43 3.94 -3.38
N VAL A 123 5.69 2.95 -2.53
CA VAL A 123 5.38 1.53 -2.76
C VAL A 123 4.34 1.04 -1.76
N HIS A 124 3.26 0.45 -2.25
CA HIS A 124 2.28 -0.26 -1.42
C HIS A 124 1.67 -1.44 -2.21
N LYS A 125 0.69 -2.15 -1.63
CA LYS A 125 -0.06 -3.23 -2.32
C LYS A 125 -0.78 -2.68 -3.56
N PRO A 126 -0.97 -3.47 -4.63
CA PRO A 126 -1.56 -2.97 -5.88
C PRO A 126 -2.91 -2.28 -5.69
N PHE A 127 -3.85 -2.89 -4.98
CA PHE A 127 -5.18 -2.32 -4.73
C PHE A 127 -5.18 -1.17 -3.69
N MET A 128 -4.05 -0.85 -3.08
CA MET A 128 -3.90 0.26 -2.15
C MET A 128 -3.33 1.53 -2.80
N GLU A 129 -2.88 1.47 -4.05
CA GLU A 129 -2.26 2.63 -4.71
C GLU A 129 -3.14 3.87 -4.65
N ARG A 130 -4.42 3.77 -5.06
CA ARG A 130 -5.35 4.91 -5.06
C ARG A 130 -5.63 5.43 -3.65
N ARG A 131 -5.79 4.54 -2.69
CA ARG A 131 -6.09 4.91 -1.31
C ARG A 131 -4.91 5.63 -0.66
N VAL A 132 -3.69 5.10 -0.82
CA VAL A 132 -2.47 5.75 -0.31
C VAL A 132 -2.21 7.07 -1.04
N TRP A 133 -2.42 7.12 -2.35
CA TRP A 133 -2.33 8.36 -3.12
C TRP A 133 -3.28 9.44 -2.57
N ALA A 134 -4.52 9.09 -2.30
CA ALA A 134 -5.51 10.01 -1.74
C ALA A 134 -5.15 10.47 -0.31
N ALA A 135 -4.57 9.59 0.49
CA ALA A 135 -4.05 9.93 1.81
C ALA A 135 -2.80 10.83 1.72
N MET A 136 -1.87 10.55 0.81
CA MET A 136 -0.70 11.40 0.54
C MET A 136 -1.13 12.82 0.17
N LYS A 137 -2.10 12.97 -0.74
CA LYS A 137 -2.63 14.30 -1.13
C LYS A 137 -3.32 15.03 0.01
N ASN A 138 -3.80 14.33 1.03
CA ASN A 138 -4.41 14.91 2.23
C ASN A 138 -3.38 15.32 3.30
N TYR A 139 -2.43 14.42 3.61
CA TYR A 139 -1.49 14.63 4.72
C TYR A 139 -0.17 15.31 4.29
N TRP A 140 0.17 15.22 3.01
CA TRP A 140 1.37 15.82 2.44
C TRP A 140 1.10 16.35 1.01
N PRO A 141 0.21 17.36 0.86
CA PRO A 141 -0.26 17.82 -0.45
C PRO A 141 0.84 18.39 -1.34
N GLU A 142 1.92 18.93 -0.75
CA GLU A 142 3.07 19.50 -1.46
C GLU A 142 4.07 18.46 -1.99
N ALA A 143 3.96 17.18 -1.58
CA ALA A 143 4.90 16.15 -2.01
C ALA A 143 4.83 15.91 -3.53
N ASP A 144 6.00 15.83 -4.18
CA ASP A 144 6.15 15.27 -5.53
C ASP A 144 6.35 13.76 -5.41
N PHE A 145 5.35 12.98 -5.82
CA PHE A 145 5.42 11.53 -5.70
C PHE A 145 4.65 10.81 -6.80
N THR A 146 5.10 9.59 -7.07
CA THR A 146 4.37 8.58 -7.83
C THR A 146 4.12 7.35 -6.99
N MET A 147 3.00 6.64 -7.27
CA MET A 147 2.68 5.36 -6.64
C MET A 147 3.09 4.20 -7.52
N THR A 148 3.57 3.13 -6.90
CA THR A 148 3.80 1.85 -7.55
C THR A 148 3.53 0.70 -6.56
N SER A 149 3.52 -0.51 -7.08
CA SER A 149 3.27 -1.73 -6.30
C SER A 149 4.08 -2.90 -6.86
N PRO A 150 4.11 -4.07 -6.18
CA PRO A 150 4.59 -5.31 -6.77
C PRO A 150 3.93 -5.59 -8.12
N ARG A 151 4.70 -6.10 -9.08
CA ARG A 151 4.25 -6.38 -10.46
C ARG A 151 3.43 -7.68 -10.51
N LEU A 152 2.27 -7.65 -9.82
CA LEU A 152 1.35 -8.78 -9.75
C LEU A 152 0.01 -8.42 -10.40
N SER A 153 -0.55 -9.34 -11.17
CA SER A 153 -1.95 -9.32 -11.55
C SER A 153 -2.85 -9.55 -10.32
N MET A 154 -4.14 -9.38 -10.46
CA MET A 154 -5.11 -9.66 -9.41
C MET A 154 -5.04 -11.12 -8.96
N GLU A 155 -5.01 -12.03 -9.91
CA GLU A 155 -4.93 -13.46 -9.66
C GLU A 155 -3.64 -13.85 -8.94
N GLU A 156 -2.50 -13.42 -9.46
CA GLU A 156 -1.19 -13.67 -8.83
C GLU A 156 -1.12 -13.10 -7.42
N TYR A 157 -1.68 -11.90 -7.17
CA TYR A 157 -1.73 -11.33 -5.83
C TYR A 157 -2.56 -12.18 -4.87
N ILE A 158 -3.74 -12.66 -5.31
CA ILE A 158 -4.60 -13.52 -4.51
C ILE A 158 -3.89 -14.84 -4.20
N GLU A 159 -3.35 -15.51 -5.21
CA GLU A 159 -2.64 -16.79 -5.06
C GLU A 159 -1.43 -16.65 -4.12
N HIS A 160 -0.62 -15.61 -4.30
CA HIS A 160 0.54 -15.33 -3.45
C HIS A 160 0.13 -15.10 -1.99
N THR A 161 -0.91 -14.30 -1.75
CA THR A 161 -1.38 -14.01 -0.40
C THR A 161 -2.02 -15.25 0.26
N MET A 162 -2.67 -16.10 -0.51
CA MET A 162 -3.17 -17.41 -0.03
C MET A 162 -2.01 -18.32 0.37
N ALA A 163 -0.93 -18.36 -0.37
CA ALA A 163 0.27 -19.12 -0.02
C ALA A 163 0.92 -18.68 1.31
N GLN A 164 0.68 -17.42 1.71
CA GLN A 164 1.08 -16.87 3.00
C GLN A 164 0.09 -17.17 4.14
N GLY A 165 -0.92 -18.01 3.91
CA GLY A 165 -1.84 -18.53 4.94
C GLY A 165 -3.17 -17.81 5.07
N MET A 166 -3.53 -16.90 4.15
CA MET A 166 -4.88 -16.33 4.08
C MET A 166 -5.82 -17.18 3.24
N THR A 167 -7.11 -17.17 3.54
CA THR A 167 -8.10 -17.77 2.64
C THR A 167 -8.39 -16.83 1.47
N GLU A 168 -8.79 -17.36 0.30
CA GLU A 168 -9.23 -16.55 -0.85
C GLU A 168 -10.25 -15.49 -0.43
N LYS A 169 -11.27 -15.93 0.33
CA LYS A 169 -12.32 -15.03 0.83
C LYS A 169 -11.74 -13.87 1.65
N ALA A 170 -10.83 -14.14 2.57
CA ALA A 170 -10.25 -13.11 3.43
C ALA A 170 -9.42 -12.09 2.62
N VAL A 171 -8.70 -12.53 1.58
CA VAL A 171 -7.97 -11.63 0.68
C VAL A 171 -8.94 -10.70 -0.05
N ILE A 172 -10.03 -11.26 -0.58
CA ILE A 172 -11.04 -10.50 -1.31
C ILE A 172 -11.81 -9.55 -0.37
N ASP A 173 -12.16 -10.00 0.83
CA ASP A 173 -12.81 -9.15 1.85
C ASP A 173 -11.99 -7.88 2.14
N VAL A 174 -10.65 -8.00 2.22
CA VAL A 174 -9.77 -6.84 2.40
C VAL A 174 -9.86 -5.87 1.22
N ILE A 175 -9.82 -6.37 -0.01
CA ILE A 175 -9.91 -5.53 -1.21
C ILE A 175 -11.26 -4.79 -1.26
N VAL A 176 -12.36 -5.50 -1.00
CA VAL A 176 -13.72 -4.93 -0.99
C VAL A 176 -13.87 -3.91 0.15
N GLY A 177 -13.35 -4.21 1.34
CA GLY A 177 -13.37 -3.28 2.46
C GLY A 177 -12.58 -1.98 2.17
N ASP A 178 -11.51 -2.07 1.38
CA ASP A 178 -10.73 -0.87 1.00
C ASP A 178 -11.48 0.01 -0.01
N VAL A 179 -12.37 -0.54 -0.84
CA VAL A 179 -13.28 0.27 -1.68
C VAL A 179 -14.23 1.08 -0.81
N GLN A 180 -14.86 0.46 0.19
CA GLN A 180 -15.73 1.16 1.13
C GLN A 180 -14.99 2.31 1.86
N ARG A 181 -13.73 2.06 2.24
CA ARG A 181 -12.88 3.06 2.90
C ARG A 181 -12.56 4.26 2.01
N MET A 182 -12.71 4.17 0.68
CA MET A 182 -12.52 5.34 -0.19
C MET A 182 -13.51 6.46 0.12
N GLU A 183 -14.75 6.13 0.47
CA GLU A 183 -15.77 7.11 0.85
C GLU A 183 -15.70 7.46 2.34
N ILE A 184 -15.76 6.45 3.23
CA ILE A 184 -15.78 6.64 4.69
C ILE A 184 -14.56 7.43 5.18
N TYR A 185 -13.37 7.16 4.63
CA TYR A 185 -12.14 7.84 5.08
C TYR A 185 -12.02 9.26 4.52
N ALA A 186 -12.62 9.53 3.37
CA ALA A 186 -12.74 10.90 2.88
C ALA A 186 -13.68 11.74 3.78
N GLU A 187 -14.83 11.20 4.19
CA GLU A 187 -15.75 11.84 5.13
C GLU A 187 -15.10 12.10 6.50
N LYS A 188 -14.23 11.19 6.95
CA LYS A 188 -13.46 11.34 8.20
C LYS A 188 -12.23 12.25 8.09
N GLY A 189 -11.93 12.78 6.90
CA GLY A 189 -10.76 13.63 6.68
C GLY A 189 -9.42 12.90 6.69
N PHE A 190 -9.41 11.58 6.45
CA PHE A 190 -8.18 10.76 6.41
C PHE A 190 -7.56 10.70 5.01
N GLN A 191 -8.27 11.14 4.00
CA GLN A 191 -7.83 11.20 2.61
C GLN A 191 -8.68 12.21 1.84
N ILE A 192 -8.21 12.65 0.68
CA ILE A 192 -9.05 13.48 -0.20
C ILE A 192 -10.15 12.64 -0.84
N PRO A 193 -11.32 13.23 -1.17
CA PRO A 193 -12.42 12.52 -1.84
C PRO A 193 -11.98 11.93 -3.18
N GLN A 194 -12.38 10.68 -3.42
CA GLN A 194 -12.22 9.97 -4.68
C GLN A 194 -13.60 9.39 -5.04
N PRO A 195 -14.45 10.10 -5.79
CA PRO A 195 -15.78 9.61 -6.13
C PRO A 195 -15.71 8.25 -6.83
N LEU A 196 -16.51 7.28 -6.36
CA LEU A 196 -16.62 5.97 -6.98
C LEU A 196 -17.34 6.10 -8.32
N PRO A 197 -16.74 5.73 -9.46
CA PRO A 197 -17.47 5.61 -10.72
C PRO A 197 -18.64 4.63 -10.59
N GLU A 198 -19.73 4.85 -11.32
CA GLU A 198 -20.93 4.00 -11.26
C GLU A 198 -20.62 2.51 -11.45
N LEU A 199 -19.74 2.19 -12.40
CA LEU A 199 -19.30 0.82 -12.66
C LEU A 199 -18.58 0.19 -11.45
N VAL A 200 -17.76 0.97 -10.72
CA VAL A 200 -17.05 0.50 -9.53
C VAL A 200 -18.03 0.33 -8.37
N ARG A 201 -18.99 1.23 -8.22
CA ARG A 201 -20.06 1.13 -7.23
C ARG A 201 -20.88 -0.13 -7.44
N ALA A 202 -21.35 -0.39 -8.65
CA ALA A 202 -22.09 -1.60 -9.00
C ALA A 202 -21.26 -2.88 -8.75
N ALA A 203 -19.97 -2.84 -9.07
CA ALA A 203 -19.07 -3.95 -8.77
C ALA A 203 -18.89 -4.17 -7.25
N PHE A 204 -18.76 -3.11 -6.47
CA PHE A 204 -18.68 -3.19 -5.02
C PHE A 204 -19.96 -3.77 -4.41
N GLU A 205 -21.14 -3.27 -4.80
CA GLU A 205 -22.44 -3.78 -4.37
C GLU A 205 -22.60 -5.26 -4.71
N LYS A 206 -22.17 -5.66 -5.92
CA LYS A 206 -22.17 -7.07 -6.34
C LYS A 206 -21.29 -7.94 -5.44
N MET A 207 -20.10 -7.49 -5.06
CA MET A 207 -19.23 -8.22 -4.14
C MET A 207 -19.85 -8.35 -2.75
N VAL A 208 -20.52 -7.30 -2.26
CA VAL A 208 -21.26 -7.34 -0.99
C VAL A 208 -22.42 -8.35 -1.04
N GLU A 209 -23.22 -8.36 -2.12
CA GLU A 209 -24.29 -9.34 -2.36
C GLU A 209 -23.76 -10.79 -2.35
N LEU A 210 -22.56 -11.01 -2.88
CA LEU A 210 -21.89 -12.31 -2.91
C LEU A 210 -21.26 -12.71 -1.56
N GLY A 211 -21.40 -11.88 -0.54
CA GLY A 211 -20.99 -12.17 0.83
C GLY A 211 -19.54 -11.80 1.16
N TYR A 212 -18.88 -10.97 0.36
CA TYR A 212 -17.55 -10.43 0.65
C TYR A 212 -17.66 -9.20 1.56
N THR A 213 -17.92 -9.43 2.84
CA THR A 213 -18.25 -8.39 3.83
C THR A 213 -17.35 -8.39 5.07
N GLY A 214 -16.39 -9.31 5.15
CA GLY A 214 -15.61 -9.56 6.37
C GLY A 214 -14.75 -8.38 6.85
N GLU A 215 -14.45 -7.41 5.98
CA GLU A 215 -13.65 -6.22 6.32
C GLU A 215 -14.41 -4.91 6.11
N LEU A 216 -15.73 -4.97 5.96
CA LEU A 216 -16.57 -3.76 5.94
C LEU A 216 -16.61 -3.10 7.33
N ILE A 217 -16.65 -1.77 7.32
CA ILE A 217 -16.86 -0.95 8.52
C ILE A 217 -18.37 -0.77 8.68
N GLY A 218 -18.89 -1.14 9.85
CA GLY A 218 -20.29 -0.89 10.23
C GLY A 218 -20.51 0.52 10.77
#